data_d317ae53f60f6990289f4b71cfe308ff
#
_entry.id   d317ae53f60f6990289f4b71cfe308ff
#
_cell.length_a   1.000
_cell.length_b   1.000
_cell.length_c   1.000
_cell.angle_alpha   90.00
_cell.angle_beta   90.00
_cell.angle_gamma   90.00
#
_symmetry.space_group_name_H-M   'P 1'
#
loop_
_entity.id
_entity.type
_entity.pdbx_description
1 polymer ?
#
loop_
_entity_poly.entity_id
_entity_poly.type
_entity_poly.pdbx_seq_one_letter_code
_entity_poly.pdbx_strand_id
1 'polypeptide(L)'
;NLTRRELKELEEKEKTPVQKVEEALIMALPAVCGVAALSEYLLIPDLARNKNPMYYVYVLAAMMAAYLCAGLFAAFKRRRGNKVYYEKLRYGAPRISALFLLLALYDYLTLKTGTLTQPFVPCMNFIINAFVSDYPMLIECTMHTLRLLMIGYVIGVSLGLVTGITCGYSRRVRYWVDPVIKFLGPIPTSTWIPVIMVIASSLFAGAVFIIALGSWFAVTVASLTGISNVDKDFFEAARTLGASKRQLVFRVAIPHAMPSILQGCTQAMSSSCVALMIAEMLGVKAGLGWYMTWQTGWASYDKVFAALFVICLIFTLVTKALEAVKHHVLRWQNGVEK
;
A
#
# COMPACT_ATOMS: atom_id res chain seq x y z
N ASN A 1 -4.87 -35.27 -23.31
CA ASN A 1 -4.71 -34.14 -22.37
C ASN A 1 -4.80 -32.83 -23.14
N LEU A 2 -6.00 -32.24 -23.16
CA LEU A 2 -6.24 -30.92 -23.75
C LEU A 2 -5.44 -29.86 -22.99
N THR A 3 -4.80 -28.97 -23.73
CA THR A 3 -4.12 -27.83 -23.12
C THR A 3 -5.14 -26.87 -22.49
N ARG A 4 -4.75 -26.11 -21.47
CA ARG A 4 -5.61 -25.13 -20.80
C ARG A 4 -6.22 -24.08 -21.77
N ARG A 5 -5.60 -23.89 -22.93
CA ARG A 5 -6.11 -23.05 -24.02
C ARG A 5 -7.26 -23.72 -24.78
N GLU A 6 -7.11 -24.97 -25.12
CA GLU A 6 -8.12 -25.76 -25.86
C GLU A 6 -9.39 -25.96 -25.02
N LEU A 7 -9.23 -26.22 -23.71
CA LEU A 7 -10.36 -26.28 -22.76
C LEU A 7 -11.15 -24.95 -22.73
N LYS A 8 -10.49 -23.81 -22.66
CA LYS A 8 -11.16 -22.50 -22.68
C LYS A 8 -11.82 -22.17 -24.04
N GLU A 9 -11.29 -22.67 -25.13
CA GLU A 9 -11.91 -22.51 -26.45
C GLU A 9 -13.17 -23.37 -26.62
N LEU A 10 -13.18 -24.57 -26.03
CA LEU A 10 -14.35 -25.43 -25.98
C LEU A 10 -15.44 -24.85 -25.08
N GLU A 11 -15.09 -24.42 -23.88
CA GLU A 11 -16.02 -23.71 -22.96
C GLU A 11 -16.71 -22.50 -23.60
N GLU A 12 -16.01 -21.76 -24.47
CA GLU A 12 -16.58 -20.59 -25.14
C GLU A 12 -17.48 -20.95 -26.33
N LYS A 13 -17.23 -22.09 -26.98
CA LYS A 13 -18.12 -22.59 -28.02
C LYS A 13 -19.43 -23.14 -27.47
N GLU A 14 -19.40 -23.68 -26.24
CA GLU A 14 -20.58 -24.23 -25.55
C GLU A 14 -21.44 -23.15 -24.84
N LYS A 15 -20.95 -21.90 -24.76
CA LYS A 15 -21.72 -20.80 -24.12
C LYS A 15 -23.06 -20.56 -24.78
N THR A 16 -24.10 -20.64 -23.99
CA THR A 16 -25.46 -20.30 -24.42
C THR A 16 -25.60 -18.83 -24.82
N PRO A 17 -26.58 -18.47 -25.68
CA PRO A 17 -26.84 -17.07 -26.03
C PRO A 17 -27.04 -16.18 -24.81
N VAL A 18 -27.69 -16.70 -23.75
CA VAL A 18 -27.94 -16.00 -22.48
C VAL A 18 -26.64 -15.62 -21.78
N GLN A 19 -25.69 -16.54 -21.68
CA GLN A 19 -24.37 -16.27 -21.06
C GLN A 19 -23.56 -15.22 -21.84
N LYS A 20 -23.68 -15.17 -23.16
CA LYS A 20 -23.03 -14.13 -23.98
C LYS A 20 -23.63 -12.75 -23.76
N VAL A 21 -24.95 -12.68 -23.57
CA VAL A 21 -25.65 -11.43 -23.22
C VAL A 21 -25.27 -10.97 -21.82
N GLU A 22 -25.23 -11.87 -20.85
CA GLU A 22 -24.80 -11.59 -19.49
C GLU A 22 -23.36 -11.03 -19.43
N GLU A 23 -22.43 -11.62 -20.18
CA GLU A 23 -21.06 -11.11 -20.30
C GLU A 23 -21.01 -9.70 -20.89
N ALA A 24 -21.82 -9.44 -21.90
CA ALA A 24 -21.92 -8.09 -22.50
C ALA A 24 -22.51 -7.06 -21.54
N LEU A 25 -23.53 -7.44 -20.76
CA LEU A 25 -24.13 -6.60 -19.74
C LEU A 25 -23.12 -6.26 -18.64
N ILE A 26 -22.39 -7.24 -18.12
CA ILE A 26 -21.34 -7.03 -17.12
C ILE A 26 -20.28 -6.05 -17.64
N MET A 27 -19.89 -6.17 -18.90
CA MET A 27 -18.91 -5.27 -19.53
C MET A 27 -19.47 -3.85 -19.77
N ALA A 28 -20.77 -3.70 -20.00
CA ALA A 28 -21.41 -2.40 -20.18
C ALA A 28 -21.71 -1.68 -18.87
N LEU A 29 -21.84 -2.43 -17.76
CA LEU A 29 -22.26 -1.92 -16.46
C LEU A 29 -21.44 -0.73 -15.96
N PRO A 30 -20.09 -0.69 -16.01
CA PRO A 30 -19.31 0.46 -15.58
C PRO A 30 -19.57 1.72 -16.40
N ALA A 31 -19.81 1.58 -17.71
CA ALA A 31 -20.15 2.71 -18.55
C ALA A 31 -21.53 3.30 -18.18
N VAL A 32 -22.51 2.43 -17.92
CA VAL A 32 -23.85 2.85 -17.47
C VAL A 32 -23.75 3.55 -16.11
N CYS A 33 -23.05 2.96 -15.14
CA CYS A 33 -22.83 3.57 -13.83
C CYS A 33 -22.06 4.90 -13.91
N GLY A 34 -21.07 5.00 -14.81
CA GLY A 34 -20.32 6.23 -15.04
C GLY A 34 -21.19 7.34 -15.63
N VAL A 35 -22.05 7.01 -16.60
CA VAL A 35 -23.04 7.96 -17.15
C VAL A 35 -24.05 8.37 -16.08
N ALA A 36 -24.53 7.43 -15.25
CA ALA A 36 -25.43 7.73 -14.16
C ALA A 36 -24.77 8.69 -13.14
N ALA A 37 -23.51 8.46 -12.76
CA ALA A 37 -22.77 9.35 -11.86
C ALA A 37 -22.57 10.75 -12.46
N LEU A 38 -22.27 10.85 -13.77
CA LEU A 38 -22.14 12.13 -14.46
C LEU A 38 -23.50 12.86 -14.57
N SER A 39 -24.59 12.15 -14.87
CA SER A 39 -25.92 12.73 -14.97
C SER A 39 -26.43 13.20 -13.61
N GLU A 40 -26.18 12.43 -12.56
CA GLU A 40 -26.49 12.80 -11.17
C GLU A 40 -25.80 14.12 -10.82
N TYR A 41 -24.49 14.21 -11.04
CA TYR A 41 -23.71 15.40 -10.72
C TYR A 41 -24.16 16.65 -11.50
N LEU A 42 -24.48 16.52 -12.80
CA LEU A 42 -24.80 17.65 -13.68
C LEU A 42 -26.27 18.10 -13.62
N LEU A 43 -27.20 17.17 -13.41
CA LEU A 43 -28.65 17.45 -13.49
C LEU A 43 -29.27 17.81 -12.15
N ILE A 44 -28.74 17.28 -11.03
CA ILE A 44 -29.29 17.58 -9.72
C ILE A 44 -28.63 18.87 -9.20
N PRO A 45 -29.41 19.88 -8.77
CA PRO A 45 -28.88 21.15 -8.28
C PRO A 45 -28.06 20.97 -7.00
N ASP A 46 -26.96 21.75 -6.90
CA ASP A 46 -26.09 21.76 -5.74
C ASP A 46 -26.75 22.52 -4.57
N LEU A 47 -26.69 21.97 -3.36
CA LEU A 47 -27.17 22.64 -2.15
C LEU A 47 -26.16 23.72 -1.70
N ALA A 48 -24.86 23.49 -1.89
CA ALA A 48 -23.79 24.39 -1.51
C ALA A 48 -23.10 25.01 -2.74
N ARG A 49 -22.47 26.19 -2.54
CA ARG A 49 -21.70 26.85 -3.59
C ARG A 49 -20.51 25.98 -4.02
N ASN A 50 -20.56 25.51 -5.24
CA ASN A 50 -19.53 24.64 -5.82
C ASN A 50 -18.50 25.47 -6.58
N LYS A 51 -17.22 25.39 -6.18
CA LYS A 51 -16.12 26.10 -6.85
C LYS A 51 -15.53 25.19 -7.94
N ASN A 52 -15.39 25.73 -9.17
CA ASN A 52 -14.85 24.99 -10.32
C ASN A 52 -15.49 23.61 -10.52
N PRO A 53 -16.80 23.50 -10.72
CA PRO A 53 -17.53 22.24 -10.76
C PRO A 53 -17.04 21.28 -11.86
N MET A 54 -16.40 21.80 -12.90
CA MET A 54 -15.90 21.02 -14.04
C MET A 54 -14.73 20.09 -13.69
N TYR A 55 -13.98 20.31 -12.61
CA TYR A 55 -12.84 19.45 -12.26
C TYR A 55 -13.28 18.02 -11.94
N TYR A 56 -14.37 17.86 -11.20
CA TYR A 56 -14.91 16.53 -10.93
C TYR A 56 -15.47 15.86 -12.19
N VAL A 57 -16.14 16.61 -13.05
CA VAL A 57 -16.60 16.14 -14.36
C VAL A 57 -15.44 15.60 -15.20
N TYR A 58 -14.32 16.34 -15.26
CA TYR A 58 -13.14 15.88 -15.98
C TYR A 58 -12.56 14.58 -15.41
N VAL A 59 -12.55 14.42 -14.09
CA VAL A 59 -12.07 13.19 -13.45
C VAL A 59 -12.99 12.02 -13.78
N LEU A 60 -14.31 12.16 -13.63
CA LEU A 60 -15.27 11.11 -13.97
C LEU A 60 -15.21 10.76 -15.46
N ALA A 61 -15.15 11.77 -16.34
CA ALA A 61 -15.03 11.55 -17.77
C ALA A 61 -13.71 10.85 -18.14
N ALA A 62 -12.60 11.22 -17.53
CA ALA A 62 -11.31 10.56 -17.74
C ALA A 62 -11.32 9.09 -17.27
N MET A 63 -11.92 8.79 -16.11
CA MET A 63 -12.10 7.42 -15.63
C MET A 63 -12.96 6.58 -16.58
N MET A 64 -14.07 7.16 -17.07
CA MET A 64 -14.95 6.48 -18.03
C MET A 64 -14.24 6.27 -19.38
N ALA A 65 -13.52 7.27 -19.90
CA ALA A 65 -12.74 7.17 -21.13
C ALA A 65 -11.65 6.10 -21.00
N ALA A 66 -10.93 6.05 -19.87
CA ALA A 66 -9.92 5.02 -19.61
C ALA A 66 -10.53 3.61 -19.63
N TYR A 67 -11.72 3.42 -19.01
CA TYR A 67 -12.43 2.15 -19.05
C TYR A 67 -12.87 1.78 -20.48
N LEU A 68 -13.44 2.72 -21.24
CA LEU A 68 -13.85 2.51 -22.63
C LEU A 68 -12.66 2.18 -23.52
N CYS A 69 -11.54 2.89 -23.40
CA CYS A 69 -10.30 2.58 -24.13
C CYS A 69 -9.76 1.18 -23.78
N ALA A 70 -9.78 0.80 -22.51
CA ALA A 70 -9.39 -0.54 -22.07
C ALA A 70 -10.33 -1.61 -22.65
N GLY A 71 -11.64 -1.33 -22.73
CA GLY A 71 -12.65 -2.18 -23.35
C GLY A 71 -12.42 -2.37 -24.84
N LEU A 72 -12.19 -1.30 -25.57
CA LEU A 72 -11.85 -1.34 -27.00
C LEU A 72 -10.56 -2.13 -27.27
N PHE A 73 -9.51 -1.87 -26.46
CA PHE A 73 -8.25 -2.60 -26.55
C PHE A 73 -8.43 -4.11 -26.27
N ALA A 74 -9.22 -4.44 -25.26
CA ALA A 74 -9.53 -5.83 -24.92
C ALA A 74 -10.34 -6.51 -26.02
N ALA A 75 -11.32 -5.82 -26.63
CA ALA A 75 -12.10 -6.32 -27.74
C ALA A 75 -11.24 -6.52 -28.99
N PHE A 76 -10.32 -5.58 -29.29
CA PHE A 76 -9.38 -5.71 -30.42
C PHE A 76 -8.44 -6.91 -30.24
N LYS A 77 -7.87 -7.10 -29.02
CA LYS A 77 -7.03 -8.27 -28.73
C LYS A 77 -7.82 -9.58 -28.74
N ARG A 78 -9.09 -9.58 -28.31
CA ARG A 78 -9.99 -10.74 -28.42
C ARG A 78 -10.17 -11.16 -29.85
N ARG A 79 -10.38 -10.22 -30.80
CA ARG A 79 -10.47 -10.48 -32.24
C ARG A 79 -9.20 -11.11 -32.81
N ARG A 80 -8.03 -10.82 -32.24
CA ARG A 80 -6.72 -11.39 -32.58
C ARG A 80 -6.39 -12.71 -31.84
N GLY A 81 -7.38 -13.35 -31.20
CA GLY A 81 -7.20 -14.61 -30.47
C GLY A 81 -6.69 -14.50 -29.02
N ASN A 82 -6.40 -13.31 -28.51
CA ASN A 82 -5.94 -13.14 -27.14
C ASN A 82 -7.08 -12.67 -26.21
N LYS A 83 -7.68 -13.62 -25.48
CA LYS A 83 -8.86 -13.40 -24.63
C LYS A 83 -8.51 -12.96 -23.20
N VAL A 84 -7.26 -13.09 -22.76
CA VAL A 84 -6.83 -12.83 -21.37
C VAL A 84 -7.20 -11.43 -20.89
N TYR A 85 -7.01 -10.42 -21.75
CA TYR A 85 -7.33 -9.03 -21.41
C TYR A 85 -8.83 -8.79 -21.24
N TYR A 86 -9.64 -9.43 -22.06
CA TYR A 86 -11.10 -9.34 -21.98
C TYR A 86 -11.63 -10.00 -20.69
N GLU A 87 -11.16 -11.21 -20.36
CA GLU A 87 -11.52 -11.91 -19.13
C GLU A 87 -11.12 -11.10 -17.89
N LYS A 88 -9.90 -10.53 -17.89
CA LYS A 88 -9.41 -9.70 -16.79
C LYS A 88 -10.25 -8.44 -16.60
N LEU A 89 -10.60 -7.75 -17.69
CA LEU A 89 -11.43 -6.56 -17.64
C LEU A 89 -12.86 -6.88 -17.19
N ARG A 90 -13.47 -7.96 -17.71
CA ARG A 90 -14.78 -8.44 -17.28
C ARG A 90 -14.83 -8.77 -15.78
N TYR A 91 -13.81 -9.47 -15.28
CA TYR A 91 -13.69 -9.76 -13.85
C TYR A 91 -13.55 -8.49 -12.99
N GLY A 92 -12.97 -7.44 -13.55
CA GLY A 92 -12.83 -6.12 -12.90
C GLY A 92 -14.06 -5.23 -13.01
N ALA A 93 -14.92 -5.46 -14.00
CA ALA A 93 -16.05 -4.57 -14.32
C ALA A 93 -17.00 -4.30 -13.15
N PRO A 94 -17.46 -5.31 -12.35
CA PRO A 94 -18.33 -5.05 -11.21
C PRO A 94 -17.70 -4.14 -10.15
N ARG A 95 -16.38 -4.26 -9.94
CA ARG A 95 -15.64 -3.40 -8.98
C ARG A 95 -15.57 -1.95 -9.45
N ILE A 96 -15.37 -1.75 -10.76
CA ILE A 96 -15.35 -0.41 -11.36
C ILE A 96 -16.76 0.21 -11.32
N SER A 97 -17.80 -0.58 -11.56
CA SER A 97 -19.20 -0.15 -11.41
C SER A 97 -19.51 0.28 -9.98
N ALA A 98 -19.11 -0.53 -9.00
CA ALA A 98 -19.27 -0.22 -7.58
C ALA A 98 -18.53 1.07 -7.21
N LEU A 99 -17.35 1.34 -7.79
CA LEU A 99 -16.62 2.57 -7.57
C LEU A 99 -17.39 3.79 -8.10
N PHE A 100 -17.96 3.74 -9.32
CA PHE A 100 -18.77 4.83 -9.84
C PHE A 100 -20.03 5.07 -9.00
N LEU A 101 -20.71 4.00 -8.56
CA LEU A 101 -21.89 4.12 -7.69
C LEU A 101 -21.52 4.70 -6.31
N LEU A 102 -20.39 4.30 -5.73
CA LEU A 102 -19.88 4.88 -4.48
C LEU A 102 -19.55 6.36 -4.63
N LEU A 103 -18.92 6.78 -5.74
CA LEU A 103 -18.63 8.18 -6.01
C LEU A 103 -19.90 8.99 -6.19
N ALA A 104 -20.90 8.49 -6.92
CA ALA A 104 -22.20 9.13 -7.07
C ALA A 104 -22.93 9.24 -5.73
N LEU A 105 -22.99 8.15 -4.96
CA LEU A 105 -23.62 8.15 -3.63
C LEU A 105 -22.94 9.15 -2.68
N TYR A 106 -21.60 9.18 -2.70
CA TYR A 106 -20.83 10.12 -1.88
C TYR A 106 -21.13 11.57 -2.26
N ASP A 107 -21.15 11.88 -3.55
CA ASP A 107 -21.50 13.21 -4.05
C ASP A 107 -22.92 13.59 -3.69
N TYR A 108 -23.89 12.69 -3.90
CA TYR A 108 -25.27 12.90 -3.55
C TYR A 108 -25.44 13.22 -2.06
N LEU A 109 -24.77 12.49 -1.16
CA LEU A 109 -24.87 12.70 0.29
C LEU A 109 -24.17 13.99 0.77
N THR A 110 -23.11 14.43 0.08
CA THR A 110 -22.31 15.59 0.50
C THR A 110 -22.79 16.89 -0.16
N LEU A 111 -23.00 16.88 -1.49
CA LEU A 111 -23.23 18.09 -2.28
C LEU A 111 -24.73 18.35 -2.54
N LYS A 112 -25.55 17.29 -2.71
CA LYS A 112 -26.96 17.43 -3.13
C LYS A 112 -27.91 17.45 -1.94
N THR A 113 -27.73 16.55 -0.96
CA THR A 113 -28.62 16.48 0.21
C THR A 113 -28.06 17.15 1.45
N GLY A 114 -26.74 17.33 1.54
CA GLY A 114 -26.08 17.88 2.73
C GLY A 114 -26.24 16.99 3.97
N THR A 115 -26.59 15.71 3.81
CA THR A 115 -26.71 14.75 4.92
C THR A 115 -25.36 14.58 5.60
N LEU A 116 -24.27 14.58 4.81
CA LEU A 116 -22.91 14.65 5.31
C LEU A 116 -22.50 16.13 5.28
N THR A 117 -22.43 16.72 6.47
CA THR A 117 -22.29 18.18 6.62
C THR A 117 -20.88 18.67 6.31
N GLN A 118 -20.79 19.72 5.51
CA GLN A 118 -19.57 20.50 5.34
C GLN A 118 -19.34 21.35 6.62
N PRO A 119 -18.07 21.65 6.98
CA PRO A 119 -16.83 21.36 6.27
C PRO A 119 -16.24 19.97 6.56
N PHE A 120 -16.79 19.21 7.52
CA PHE A 120 -16.17 17.98 8.04
C PHE A 120 -16.05 16.87 6.99
N VAL A 121 -17.05 16.75 6.10
CA VAL A 121 -17.03 15.80 4.98
C VAL A 121 -17.14 16.60 3.67
N PRO A 122 -16.00 16.95 3.05
CA PRO A 122 -15.98 17.73 1.83
C PRO A 122 -16.46 16.89 0.64
N CYS A 123 -17.18 17.51 -0.31
CA CYS A 123 -17.53 16.83 -1.56
C CYS A 123 -16.29 16.55 -2.40
N MET A 124 -16.37 15.58 -3.31
CA MET A 124 -15.24 15.14 -4.13
C MET A 124 -14.62 16.27 -4.96
N ASN A 125 -15.46 17.18 -5.48
CA ASN A 125 -14.98 18.34 -6.23
C ASN A 125 -14.09 19.27 -5.39
N PHE A 126 -14.38 19.48 -4.11
CA PHE A 126 -13.55 20.32 -3.23
C PHE A 126 -12.20 19.66 -2.97
N ILE A 127 -12.17 18.34 -2.80
CA ILE A 127 -10.93 17.59 -2.65
C ILE A 127 -10.06 17.73 -3.90
N ILE A 128 -10.64 17.63 -5.11
CA ILE A 128 -9.92 17.82 -6.38
C ILE A 128 -9.42 19.27 -6.51
N ASN A 129 -10.23 20.24 -6.14
CA ASN A 129 -9.80 21.64 -6.12
C ASN A 129 -8.62 21.86 -5.15
N ALA A 130 -8.63 21.22 -3.98
CA ALA A 130 -7.51 21.26 -3.03
C ALA A 130 -6.22 20.66 -3.63
N PHE A 131 -6.32 19.55 -4.37
CA PHE A 131 -5.18 19.01 -5.13
C PHE A 131 -4.61 20.01 -6.13
N VAL A 132 -5.48 20.68 -6.88
CA VAL A 132 -5.05 21.63 -7.92
C VAL A 132 -4.50 22.92 -7.33
N SER A 133 -5.04 23.38 -6.18
CA SER A 133 -4.58 24.63 -5.56
C SER A 133 -3.28 24.46 -4.78
N ASP A 134 -3.11 23.33 -4.09
CA ASP A 134 -2.02 23.12 -3.12
C ASP A 134 -0.97 22.11 -3.61
N TYR A 135 -0.97 21.75 -4.92
CA TYR A 135 -0.04 20.73 -5.43
C TYR A 135 1.45 20.98 -5.11
N PRO A 136 1.98 22.25 -5.11
CA PRO A 136 3.39 22.45 -4.79
C PRO A 136 3.69 22.07 -3.33
N MET A 137 2.80 22.49 -2.40
CA MET A 137 2.92 22.18 -0.97
C MET A 137 2.79 20.68 -0.71
N LEU A 138 1.85 19.99 -1.39
CA LEU A 138 1.68 18.55 -1.27
C LEU A 138 2.91 17.79 -1.77
N ILE A 139 3.56 18.25 -2.85
CA ILE A 139 4.81 17.65 -3.35
C ILE A 139 5.93 17.85 -2.35
N GLU A 140 6.11 19.07 -1.83
CA GLU A 140 7.14 19.36 -0.83
C GLU A 140 6.97 18.51 0.42
N CYS A 141 5.75 18.47 0.98
CA CYS A 141 5.40 17.64 2.13
C CYS A 141 5.65 16.15 1.83
N THR A 142 5.32 15.68 0.62
CA THR A 142 5.59 14.32 0.17
C THR A 142 7.08 13.97 0.20
N MET A 143 7.91 14.86 -0.31
CA MET A 143 9.36 14.63 -0.32
C MET A 143 9.94 14.58 1.10
N HIS A 144 9.46 15.44 2.00
CA HIS A 144 9.83 15.38 3.42
C HIS A 144 9.41 14.07 4.09
N THR A 145 8.17 13.65 3.89
CA THR A 145 7.63 12.36 4.39
C THR A 145 8.44 11.18 3.89
N LEU A 146 8.73 11.10 2.58
CA LEU A 146 9.53 10.03 2.00
C LEU A 146 10.96 10.02 2.52
N ARG A 147 11.60 11.19 2.64
CA ARG A 147 12.95 11.30 3.19
C ARG A 147 13.02 10.78 4.62
N LEU A 148 12.09 11.20 5.46
CA LEU A 148 12.02 10.78 6.86
C LEU A 148 11.77 9.28 7.00
N LEU A 149 10.81 8.75 6.22
CA LEU A 149 10.50 7.32 6.16
C LEU A 149 11.72 6.50 5.77
N MET A 150 12.37 6.87 4.67
CA MET A 150 13.50 6.09 4.13
C MET A 150 14.69 6.07 5.08
N ILE A 151 15.04 7.21 5.70
CA ILE A 151 16.15 7.27 6.66
C ILE A 151 15.85 6.38 7.87
N GLY A 152 14.69 6.55 8.52
CA GLY A 152 14.32 5.76 9.69
C GLY A 152 14.19 4.26 9.37
N TYR A 153 13.56 3.92 8.25
CA TYR A 153 13.39 2.54 7.82
C TYR A 153 14.73 1.84 7.53
N VAL A 154 15.62 2.46 6.76
CA VAL A 154 16.93 1.87 6.43
C VAL A 154 17.77 1.64 7.69
N ILE A 155 17.81 2.61 8.62
CA ILE A 155 18.50 2.46 9.89
C ILE A 155 17.91 1.29 10.70
N GLY A 156 16.58 1.27 10.85
CA GLY A 156 15.90 0.23 11.63
C GLY A 156 16.05 -1.16 11.02
N VAL A 157 15.90 -1.31 9.71
CA VAL A 157 16.11 -2.59 9.01
C VAL A 157 17.55 -3.07 9.17
N SER A 158 18.53 -2.19 8.96
CA SER A 158 19.94 -2.57 9.09
C SER A 158 20.29 -3.06 10.50
N LEU A 159 19.86 -2.33 11.52
CA LEU A 159 20.03 -2.74 12.92
C LEU A 159 19.23 -4.01 13.23
N GLY A 160 18.01 -4.13 12.72
CA GLY A 160 17.16 -5.30 12.90
C GLY A 160 17.74 -6.58 12.30
N LEU A 161 18.34 -6.48 11.11
CA LEU A 161 19.04 -7.60 10.49
C LEU A 161 20.23 -8.05 11.32
N VAL A 162 21.09 -7.12 11.74
CA VAL A 162 22.27 -7.45 12.54
C VAL A 162 21.86 -8.10 13.87
N THR A 163 20.91 -7.49 14.60
CA THR A 163 20.45 -8.04 15.88
C THR A 163 19.70 -9.34 15.73
N GLY A 164 18.78 -9.47 14.77
CA GLY A 164 17.99 -10.66 14.56
C GLY A 164 18.81 -11.87 14.11
N ILE A 165 19.74 -11.68 13.15
CA ILE A 165 20.63 -12.74 12.68
C ILE A 165 21.57 -13.20 13.78
N THR A 166 22.19 -12.26 14.53
CA THR A 166 23.10 -12.61 15.62
C THR A 166 22.38 -13.31 16.77
N CYS A 167 21.15 -12.90 17.12
CA CYS A 167 20.31 -13.55 18.12
C CYS A 167 19.84 -14.95 17.67
N GLY A 168 19.49 -15.10 16.39
CA GLY A 168 19.07 -16.40 15.84
C GLY A 168 20.19 -17.45 15.85
N TYR A 169 21.43 -17.01 15.60
CA TYR A 169 22.60 -17.90 15.55
C TYR A 169 23.26 -18.12 16.90
N SER A 170 23.29 -17.12 17.81
CA SER A 170 24.02 -17.14 19.07
C SER A 170 23.12 -17.09 20.30
N ARG A 171 23.10 -18.18 21.08
CA ARG A 171 22.36 -18.22 22.37
C ARG A 171 22.83 -17.16 23.37
N ARG A 172 24.13 -16.78 23.34
CA ARG A 172 24.66 -15.75 24.25
C ARG A 172 24.10 -14.37 23.93
N VAL A 173 24.06 -13.99 22.64
CA VAL A 173 23.47 -12.71 22.20
C VAL A 173 21.96 -12.69 22.47
N ARG A 174 21.29 -13.79 22.18
CA ARG A 174 19.85 -13.95 22.44
C ARG A 174 19.50 -13.75 23.91
N TYR A 175 20.33 -14.25 24.81
CA TYR A 175 20.11 -14.09 26.28
C TYR A 175 19.97 -12.63 26.69
N TRP A 176 20.76 -11.70 26.10
CA TRP A 176 20.72 -10.29 26.42
C TRP A 176 19.65 -9.50 25.65
N VAL A 177 19.36 -9.90 24.44
CA VAL A 177 18.42 -9.16 23.55
C VAL A 177 16.97 -9.61 23.75
N ASP A 178 16.73 -10.88 24.06
CA ASP A 178 15.39 -11.46 24.23
C ASP A 178 14.53 -10.73 25.29
N PRO A 179 15.07 -10.35 26.46
CA PRO A 179 14.32 -9.53 27.43
C PRO A 179 13.89 -8.18 26.87
N VAL A 180 14.75 -7.53 26.07
CA VAL A 180 14.43 -6.24 25.43
C VAL A 180 13.31 -6.40 24.41
N ILE A 181 13.37 -7.44 23.58
CA ILE A 181 12.32 -7.75 22.60
C ILE A 181 10.99 -8.03 23.32
N LYS A 182 11.01 -8.82 24.39
CA LYS A 182 9.82 -9.17 25.17
C LYS A 182 9.21 -7.96 25.92
N PHE A 183 10.04 -7.02 26.34
CA PHE A 183 9.60 -5.79 27.00
C PHE A 183 9.00 -4.80 25.99
N LEU A 184 9.66 -4.58 24.85
CA LEU A 184 9.21 -3.63 23.84
C LEU A 184 8.05 -4.16 22.98
N GLY A 185 7.94 -5.46 22.79
CA GLY A 185 6.97 -6.09 21.90
C GLY A 185 5.50 -5.75 22.17
N PRO A 186 5.02 -5.83 23.41
CA PRO A 186 3.64 -5.51 23.76
C PRO A 186 3.30 -4.02 23.64
N ILE A 187 4.31 -3.13 23.63
CA ILE A 187 4.12 -1.68 23.63
C ILE A 187 4.11 -1.16 22.18
N PRO A 188 2.99 -0.60 21.71
CA PRO A 188 2.96 0.03 20.39
C PRO A 188 4.03 1.11 20.27
N THR A 189 4.77 1.12 19.15
CA THR A 189 5.87 2.08 18.92
C THR A 189 5.40 3.53 19.03
N SER A 190 4.15 3.80 18.65
CA SER A 190 3.52 5.12 18.75
C SER A 190 3.43 5.67 20.19
N THR A 191 3.36 4.80 21.19
CA THR A 191 3.29 5.19 22.62
C THR A 191 4.58 5.89 23.08
N TRP A 192 5.70 5.59 22.43
CA TRP A 192 6.99 6.20 22.76
C TRP A 192 7.19 7.60 22.19
N ILE A 193 6.36 8.03 21.23
CA ILE A 193 6.53 9.28 20.50
C ILE A 193 6.62 10.50 21.44
N PRO A 194 5.69 10.74 22.39
CA PRO A 194 5.77 11.91 23.25
C PRO A 194 7.05 11.96 24.08
N VAL A 195 7.49 10.81 24.59
CA VAL A 195 8.71 10.71 25.42
C VAL A 195 9.95 10.99 24.57
N ILE A 196 10.05 10.37 23.41
CA ILE A 196 11.21 10.49 22.53
C ILE A 196 11.31 11.91 21.96
N MET A 197 10.19 12.54 21.61
CA MET A 197 10.17 13.92 21.10
C MET A 197 10.67 14.94 22.13
N VAL A 198 10.52 14.66 23.43
CA VAL A 198 11.06 15.53 24.50
C VAL A 198 12.57 15.31 24.70
N ILE A 199 13.05 14.06 24.58
CA ILE A 199 14.45 13.70 24.86
C ILE A 199 15.35 13.94 23.64
N ALA A 200 14.80 13.87 22.43
CA ALA A 200 15.57 13.98 21.20
C ALA A 200 16.19 15.37 21.02
N SER A 201 17.39 15.40 20.45
CA SER A 201 18.12 16.64 20.13
C SER A 201 17.39 17.52 19.10
N SER A 202 16.54 16.91 18.27
CA SER A 202 15.67 17.59 17.31
C SER A 202 14.43 16.73 17.03
N LEU A 203 13.34 17.38 16.63
CA LEU A 203 12.10 16.70 16.26
C LEU A 203 12.31 15.71 15.10
N PHE A 204 13.18 16.07 14.16
CA PHE A 204 13.55 15.19 13.08
C PHE A 204 14.27 13.91 13.57
N ALA A 205 15.26 14.07 14.45
CA ALA A 205 15.99 12.95 15.02
C ALA A 205 15.07 12.02 15.85
N GLY A 206 14.15 12.60 16.62
CA GLY A 206 13.13 11.87 17.36
C GLY A 206 12.24 11.03 16.44
N ALA A 207 11.76 11.61 15.35
CA ALA A 207 10.94 10.91 14.36
C ALA A 207 11.72 9.78 13.68
N VAL A 208 12.98 10.02 13.25
CA VAL A 208 13.85 8.98 12.70
C VAL A 208 14.03 7.83 13.68
N PHE A 209 14.27 8.15 14.96
CA PHE A 209 14.44 7.11 15.99
C PHE A 209 13.20 6.23 16.17
N ILE A 210 12.01 6.83 16.20
CA ILE A 210 10.75 6.09 16.37
C ILE A 210 10.48 5.18 15.18
N ILE A 211 10.68 5.67 13.96
CA ILE A 211 10.53 4.88 12.73
C ILE A 211 11.55 3.73 12.74
N ALA A 212 12.79 4.02 13.11
CA ALA A 212 13.85 3.03 13.20
C ALA A 212 13.55 1.98 14.28
N LEU A 213 13.00 2.36 15.43
CA LEU A 213 12.61 1.44 16.50
C LEU A 213 11.53 0.46 16.05
N GLY A 214 10.48 0.96 15.36
CA GLY A 214 9.41 0.13 14.82
C GLY A 214 9.90 -0.86 13.76
N SER A 215 10.76 -0.38 12.84
CA SER A 215 11.38 -1.22 11.82
C SER A 215 12.34 -2.25 12.42
N TRP A 216 13.18 -1.81 13.35
CA TRP A 216 14.15 -2.67 14.05
C TRP A 216 13.47 -3.84 14.72
N PHE A 217 12.39 -3.58 15.46
CA PHE A 217 11.67 -4.63 16.18
C PHE A 217 11.11 -5.70 15.24
N ALA A 218 10.37 -5.29 14.20
CA ALA A 218 9.74 -6.21 13.27
C ALA A 218 10.77 -7.07 12.51
N VAL A 219 11.87 -6.46 12.04
CA VAL A 219 12.93 -7.17 11.33
C VAL A 219 13.73 -8.07 12.25
N THR A 220 14.00 -7.63 13.50
CA THR A 220 14.72 -8.45 14.49
C THR A 220 13.95 -9.73 14.78
N VAL A 221 12.65 -9.63 15.07
CA VAL A 221 11.82 -10.81 15.38
C VAL A 221 11.71 -11.74 14.18
N ALA A 222 11.49 -11.22 12.99
CA ALA A 222 11.38 -12.03 11.77
C ALA A 222 12.72 -12.73 11.43
N SER A 223 13.84 -12.02 11.56
CA SER A 223 15.17 -12.58 11.30
C SER A 223 15.56 -13.62 12.33
N LEU A 224 15.30 -13.34 13.62
CA LEU A 224 15.51 -14.29 14.72
C LEU A 224 14.72 -15.58 14.49
N THR A 225 13.43 -15.46 14.18
CA THR A 225 12.55 -16.61 13.92
C THR A 225 13.01 -17.38 12.68
N GLY A 226 13.30 -16.67 11.59
CA GLY A 226 13.76 -17.28 10.35
C GLY A 226 15.05 -18.09 10.53
N ILE A 227 16.04 -17.54 11.24
CA ILE A 227 17.30 -18.24 11.52
C ILE A 227 17.10 -19.41 12.51
N SER A 228 16.24 -19.24 13.52
CA SER A 228 15.97 -20.28 14.52
C SER A 228 15.22 -21.48 13.94
N ASN A 229 14.46 -21.29 12.88
CA ASN A 229 13.69 -22.32 12.18
C ASN A 229 14.51 -23.09 11.12
N VAL A 230 15.77 -22.75 10.92
CA VAL A 230 16.65 -23.52 10.02
C VAL A 230 16.89 -24.90 10.63
N ASP A 231 16.62 -25.95 9.85
CA ASP A 231 16.80 -27.31 10.29
C ASP A 231 18.27 -27.59 10.63
N LYS A 232 18.48 -28.32 11.71
CA LYS A 232 19.83 -28.68 12.21
C LYS A 232 20.62 -29.51 11.20
N ASP A 233 19.91 -30.32 10.43
CA ASP A 233 20.52 -31.22 9.44
C ASP A 233 21.30 -30.43 8.37
N PHE A 234 20.81 -29.25 7.98
CA PHE A 234 21.56 -28.38 7.07
C PHE A 234 22.89 -27.88 7.66
N PHE A 235 22.90 -27.59 8.97
CA PHE A 235 24.13 -27.17 9.65
C PHE A 235 25.10 -28.35 9.82
N GLU A 236 24.61 -29.54 10.11
CA GLU A 236 25.41 -30.74 10.26
C GLU A 236 26.04 -31.18 8.94
N ALA A 237 25.23 -31.24 7.88
CA ALA A 237 25.72 -31.52 6.52
C ALA A 237 26.79 -30.52 6.08
N ALA A 238 26.59 -29.24 6.31
CA ALA A 238 27.58 -28.21 5.95
C ALA A 238 28.88 -28.31 6.76
N ARG A 239 28.79 -28.74 8.06
CA ARG A 239 29.97 -28.98 8.91
C ARG A 239 30.77 -30.17 8.47
N THR A 240 30.13 -31.26 8.06
CA THR A 240 30.82 -32.44 7.51
C THR A 240 31.59 -32.13 6.23
N LEU A 241 31.12 -31.13 5.46
CA LEU A 241 31.81 -30.60 4.30
C LEU A 241 32.88 -29.53 4.64
N GLY A 242 33.21 -29.34 5.94
CA GLY A 242 34.26 -28.44 6.40
C GLY A 242 33.88 -26.96 6.44
N ALA A 243 32.58 -26.60 6.44
CA ALA A 243 32.14 -25.21 6.48
C ALA A 243 32.54 -24.50 7.80
N SER A 244 33.17 -23.36 7.67
CA SER A 244 33.49 -22.45 8.78
C SER A 244 32.23 -21.82 9.39
N LYS A 245 32.33 -21.27 10.61
CA LYS A 245 31.20 -20.58 11.29
C LYS A 245 30.61 -19.44 10.45
N ARG A 246 31.44 -18.68 9.73
CA ARG A 246 30.98 -17.63 8.82
C ARG A 246 30.19 -18.20 7.64
N GLN A 247 30.66 -19.29 7.05
CA GLN A 247 29.96 -19.96 5.94
C GLN A 247 28.60 -20.51 6.39
N LEU A 248 28.49 -21.07 7.61
CA LEU A 248 27.23 -21.53 8.17
C LEU A 248 26.19 -20.39 8.27
N VAL A 249 26.63 -19.19 8.67
CA VAL A 249 25.72 -18.03 8.75
C VAL A 249 25.34 -17.52 7.36
N PHE A 250 26.36 -17.17 6.52
CA PHE A 250 26.09 -16.46 5.28
C PHE A 250 25.65 -17.34 4.10
N ARG A 251 26.04 -18.63 4.08
CA ARG A 251 25.72 -19.55 2.97
C ARG A 251 24.61 -20.55 3.31
N VAL A 252 24.28 -20.75 4.60
CA VAL A 252 23.24 -21.70 5.02
C VAL A 252 22.08 -20.95 5.71
N ALA A 253 22.36 -20.31 6.84
CA ALA A 253 21.32 -19.75 7.68
C ALA A 253 20.57 -18.56 7.03
N ILE A 254 21.30 -17.55 6.53
CA ILE A 254 20.67 -16.36 5.91
C ILE A 254 19.88 -16.70 4.63
N PRO A 255 20.41 -17.47 3.64
CA PRO A 255 19.62 -17.84 2.48
C PRO A 255 18.34 -18.62 2.82
N HIS A 256 18.41 -19.55 3.78
CA HIS A 256 17.23 -20.29 4.22
C HIS A 256 16.20 -19.38 4.92
N ALA A 257 16.66 -18.46 5.76
CA ALA A 257 15.82 -17.50 6.48
C ALA A 257 15.33 -16.33 5.62
N MET A 258 15.82 -16.16 4.39
CA MET A 258 15.52 -15.00 3.52
C MET A 258 14.02 -14.72 3.34
N PRO A 259 13.15 -15.72 3.13
CA PRO A 259 11.71 -15.49 3.03
C PRO A 259 11.14 -14.82 4.29
N SER A 260 11.50 -15.31 5.49
CA SER A 260 11.07 -14.73 6.78
C SER A 260 11.63 -13.32 6.97
N ILE A 261 12.90 -13.10 6.65
CA ILE A 261 13.56 -11.79 6.73
C ILE A 261 12.84 -10.77 5.85
N LEU A 262 12.59 -11.09 4.58
CA LEU A 262 11.91 -10.18 3.66
C LEU A 262 10.44 -9.95 4.04
N GLN A 263 9.77 -10.95 4.60
CA GLN A 263 8.45 -10.77 5.18
C GLN A 263 8.49 -9.78 6.36
N GLY A 264 9.51 -9.90 7.23
CA GLY A 264 9.76 -8.95 8.31
C GLY A 264 10.01 -7.53 7.80
N CYS A 265 10.77 -7.36 6.72
CA CYS A 265 11.00 -6.06 6.08
C CYS A 265 9.67 -5.44 5.56
N THR A 266 8.79 -6.25 4.96
CA THR A 266 7.48 -5.77 4.51
C THR A 266 6.60 -5.33 5.69
N GLN A 267 6.57 -6.12 6.77
CA GLN A 267 5.84 -5.78 8.00
C GLN A 267 6.41 -4.52 8.66
N ALA A 268 7.74 -4.39 8.69
CA ALA A 268 8.44 -3.22 9.19
C ALA A 268 8.06 -1.94 8.43
N MET A 269 7.90 -2.01 7.11
CA MET A 269 7.47 -0.87 6.30
C MET A 269 6.07 -0.38 6.74
N SER A 270 5.12 -1.30 6.91
CA SER A 270 3.77 -0.95 7.36
C SER A 270 3.79 -0.29 8.76
N SER A 271 4.54 -0.84 9.70
CA SER A 271 4.71 -0.26 11.04
C SER A 271 5.38 1.12 10.99
N SER A 272 6.36 1.29 10.10
CA SER A 272 7.07 2.56 9.90
C SER A 272 6.17 3.65 9.34
N CYS A 273 5.27 3.32 8.40
CA CYS A 273 4.30 4.26 7.87
C CYS A 273 3.37 4.80 8.96
N VAL A 274 2.89 3.94 9.85
CA VAL A 274 2.04 4.36 10.99
C VAL A 274 2.82 5.26 11.95
N ALA A 275 4.01 4.83 12.34
CA ALA A 275 4.87 5.58 13.27
C ALA A 275 5.25 6.96 12.70
N LEU A 276 5.59 7.02 11.41
CA LEU A 276 5.90 8.23 10.67
C LEU A 276 4.73 9.24 10.73
N MET A 277 3.52 8.79 10.38
CA MET A 277 2.36 9.68 10.35
C MET A 277 2.11 10.33 11.71
N ILE A 278 2.15 9.54 12.79
CA ILE A 278 1.93 10.06 14.13
C ILE A 278 3.08 11.00 14.56
N ALA A 279 4.33 10.67 14.21
CA ALA A 279 5.48 11.52 14.50
C ALA A 279 5.40 12.88 13.77
N GLU A 280 4.98 12.89 12.50
CA GLU A 280 4.76 14.12 11.74
C GLU A 280 3.60 14.96 12.30
N MET A 281 2.52 14.32 12.75
CA MET A 281 1.38 15.04 13.34
C MET A 281 1.69 15.67 14.68
N LEU A 282 2.59 15.08 15.47
CA LEU A 282 2.87 15.53 16.86
C LEU A 282 4.07 16.47 16.98
N GLY A 283 5.01 16.44 16.04
CA GLY A 283 6.25 17.15 16.31
C GLY A 283 7.00 17.74 15.13
N VAL A 284 7.02 17.10 13.97
CA VAL A 284 7.83 17.55 12.84
C VAL A 284 7.15 18.72 12.12
N LYS A 285 7.90 19.77 11.77
CA LYS A 285 7.35 20.97 11.10
C LYS A 285 7.32 20.86 9.57
N ALA A 286 7.23 19.65 9.03
CA ALA A 286 7.15 19.38 7.59
C ALA A 286 6.64 17.95 7.38
N GLY A 287 6.06 17.69 6.22
CA GLY A 287 5.53 16.38 5.83
C GLY A 287 4.01 16.35 5.73
N LEU A 288 3.47 15.25 5.21
CA LEU A 288 2.03 15.12 4.96
C LEU A 288 1.22 15.03 6.26
N GLY A 289 1.75 14.39 7.31
CA GLY A 289 1.10 14.35 8.62
C GLY A 289 1.03 15.73 9.27
N TRP A 290 2.12 16.52 9.19
CA TRP A 290 2.13 17.91 9.62
C TRP A 290 1.12 18.75 8.83
N TYR A 291 1.08 18.62 7.51
CA TYR A 291 0.14 19.32 6.65
C TYR A 291 -1.31 19.00 7.03
N MET A 292 -1.65 17.73 7.29
CA MET A 292 -2.98 17.34 7.75
C MET A 292 -3.36 18.04 9.07
N THR A 293 -2.47 18.02 10.06
CA THR A 293 -2.70 18.67 11.37
C THR A 293 -2.87 20.18 11.20
N TRP A 294 -2.03 20.80 10.38
CA TRP A 294 -2.11 22.22 10.07
C TRP A 294 -3.45 22.59 9.42
N GLN A 295 -3.88 21.86 8.39
CA GLN A 295 -5.14 22.14 7.70
C GLN A 295 -6.38 21.83 8.58
N THR A 296 -6.28 20.82 9.46
CA THR A 296 -7.33 20.55 10.45
C THR A 296 -7.53 21.73 11.39
N GLY A 297 -6.46 22.40 11.82
CA GLY A 297 -6.54 23.62 12.63
C GLY A 297 -7.28 24.77 11.96
N TRP A 298 -7.28 24.82 10.63
CA TRP A 298 -8.02 25.80 9.83
C TRP A 298 -9.40 25.30 9.36
N ALA A 299 -9.84 24.13 9.81
CA ALA A 299 -11.07 23.48 9.37
C ALA A 299 -11.14 23.26 7.82
N SER A 300 -9.99 23.20 7.14
CA SER A 300 -9.87 22.97 5.69
C SER A 300 -9.82 21.46 5.41
N TYR A 301 -10.92 20.77 5.66
CA TYR A 301 -10.98 19.31 5.53
C TYR A 301 -10.85 18.80 4.11
N ASP A 302 -11.19 19.61 3.09
CA ASP A 302 -10.92 19.35 1.68
C ASP A 302 -9.43 19.08 1.42
N LYS A 303 -8.55 19.89 2.02
CA LYS A 303 -7.10 19.74 1.96
C LYS A 303 -6.60 18.55 2.79
N VAL A 304 -7.22 18.29 3.95
CA VAL A 304 -6.91 17.11 4.77
C VAL A 304 -7.21 15.83 3.99
N PHE A 305 -8.37 15.73 3.32
CA PHE A 305 -8.71 14.59 2.49
C PHE A 305 -7.79 14.47 1.27
N ALA A 306 -7.41 15.59 0.65
CA ALA A 306 -6.43 15.58 -0.43
C ALA A 306 -5.10 14.97 0.03
N ALA A 307 -4.56 15.41 1.17
CA ALA A 307 -3.35 14.83 1.75
C ALA A 307 -3.51 13.34 2.09
N LEU A 308 -4.65 12.92 2.60
CA LEU A 308 -4.95 11.52 2.89
C LEU A 308 -4.87 10.64 1.63
N PHE A 309 -5.42 11.10 0.49
CA PHE A 309 -5.29 10.39 -0.79
C PHE A 309 -3.83 10.28 -1.24
N VAL A 310 -3.03 11.35 -1.08
CA VAL A 310 -1.59 11.32 -1.40
C VAL A 310 -0.87 10.29 -0.53
N ILE A 311 -1.15 10.27 0.78
CA ILE A 311 -0.58 9.32 1.73
C ILE A 311 -0.90 7.87 1.33
N CYS A 312 -2.17 7.59 1.06
CA CYS A 312 -2.60 6.25 0.62
C CYS A 312 -1.89 5.80 -0.67
N LEU A 313 -1.75 6.72 -1.63
CA LEU A 313 -1.06 6.45 -2.88
C LEU A 313 0.42 6.13 -2.64
N ILE A 314 1.11 6.99 -1.89
CA ILE A 314 2.56 6.86 -1.64
C ILE A 314 2.86 5.59 -0.85
N PHE A 315 2.13 5.33 0.24
CA PHE A 315 2.37 4.13 1.04
C PHE A 315 2.09 2.86 0.25
N THR A 316 1.06 2.86 -0.60
CA THR A 316 0.78 1.75 -1.52
C THR A 316 1.92 1.57 -2.53
N LEU A 317 2.48 2.63 -3.09
CA LEU A 317 3.59 2.56 -4.04
C LEU A 317 4.87 2.05 -3.37
N VAL A 318 5.21 2.56 -2.18
CA VAL A 318 6.39 2.14 -1.42
C VAL A 318 6.27 0.66 -1.02
N THR A 319 5.11 0.23 -0.53
CA THR A 319 4.88 -1.18 -0.16
C THR A 319 4.95 -2.10 -1.39
N LYS A 320 4.34 -1.72 -2.51
CA LYS A 320 4.44 -2.49 -3.77
C LYS A 320 5.87 -2.56 -4.31
N ALA A 321 6.64 -1.48 -4.20
CA ALA A 321 8.05 -1.49 -4.59
C ALA A 321 8.84 -2.49 -3.75
N LEU A 322 8.61 -2.53 -2.43
CA LEU A 322 9.25 -3.49 -1.54
C LEU A 322 8.81 -4.94 -1.83
N GLU A 323 7.53 -5.17 -2.11
CA GLU A 323 7.02 -6.48 -2.54
C GLU A 323 7.65 -6.92 -3.86
N ALA A 324 7.85 -6.02 -4.82
CA ALA A 324 8.52 -6.32 -6.07
C ALA A 324 9.99 -6.74 -5.84
N VAL A 325 10.69 -6.06 -4.93
CA VAL A 325 12.05 -6.47 -4.49
C VAL A 325 12.03 -7.85 -3.86
N LYS A 326 11.07 -8.10 -2.94
CA LYS A 326 10.88 -9.42 -2.31
C LYS A 326 10.68 -10.51 -3.36
N HIS A 327 9.76 -10.33 -4.30
CA HIS A 327 9.52 -11.30 -5.38
C HIS A 327 10.75 -11.50 -6.28
N HIS A 328 11.51 -10.45 -6.53
CA HIS A 328 12.73 -10.57 -7.33
C HIS A 328 13.81 -11.38 -6.62
N VAL A 329 14.03 -11.14 -5.34
CA VAL A 329 15.02 -11.85 -4.51
C VAL A 329 14.62 -13.31 -4.30
N LEU A 330 13.33 -13.61 -4.15
CA LEU A 330 12.80 -14.96 -3.89
C LEU A 330 12.44 -15.75 -5.17
N ARG A 331 12.90 -15.33 -6.34
CA ARG A 331 12.60 -16.05 -7.61
C ARG A 331 12.94 -17.54 -7.59
N TRP A 332 13.99 -17.93 -6.86
CA TRP A 332 14.41 -19.32 -6.72
C TRP A 332 13.38 -20.19 -5.97
N GLN A 333 12.57 -19.61 -5.08
CA GLN A 333 11.55 -20.33 -4.33
C GLN A 333 10.35 -20.75 -5.22
N ASN A 334 10.00 -19.94 -6.21
CA ASN A 334 8.90 -20.23 -7.14
C ASN A 334 9.15 -21.44 -8.06
N GLY A 335 10.37 -21.99 -8.09
CA GLY A 335 10.74 -23.20 -8.83
C GLY A 335 10.50 -24.49 -8.06
N VAL A 336 10.26 -24.44 -6.76
CA VAL A 336 10.07 -25.60 -5.86
C VAL A 336 8.57 -25.96 -5.70
N GLU A 337 7.67 -25.02 -5.99
CA GLU A 337 6.20 -25.20 -5.86
C GLU A 337 5.52 -25.63 -7.17
N LYS A 338 6.26 -26.16 -8.15
CA LYS A 338 5.69 -26.70 -9.40
C LYS A 338 5.77 -28.23 -9.43
#